data_8d2208e8f0119e6891a30fd2e3916f8d
#
_entry.id   8d2208e8f0119e6891a30fd2e3916f8d
#
_cell.length_a   1.000
_cell.length_b   1.000
_cell.length_c   1.000
_cell.angle_alpha   90.00
_cell.angle_beta   90.00
_cell.angle_gamma   90.00
#
_symmetry.space_group_name_H-M   'P 1'
#
loop_
_entity.id
_entity.type
_entity.pdbx_description
1 polymer ?
#
loop_
_entity_poly.entity_id
_entity_poly.type
_entity_poly.pdbx_seq_one_letter_code
_entity_poly.pdbx_strand_id
1 'polypeptide(L)'
;MKLGFDNEKYLREQSEEIRRRAGRFGKLYLEFGGKLMNDFHAARCLPGYDPNVKLRLLQTLKDQAEVILCIYAGDIERKKMRADFGISYDADAMKLIDDLRNLGLLVRGVVITRYQEQPAVQQFRAKLERRGVRVYYHYKTAGYPADVDTIVSDIGYGKNEYVKTEHPIVVVTAPGPGSGKFATCLAQIYHEYRQGNVAGYSKFESFPVWNLPLDHPLNIAYEAATIDLKDKNMIDPYHLEAYGVSTVNYNRDVDAFPLLVAIWQKMTKGSCPYKSPTDMGVNRIGFGIIDDEVVRNASRQEVIRRFLRYQCLFAEGSTDRDSVERAKQLMDSLGLRTEDRVVVEAARRAAEEAQIAGKGKAGGTIVSGAAIQLQDGRIVTGKNSDEMHAAAAAVLNAVKTLSGIPSKIPLIGPYIIQAVSHMKQDILKVGYTSLNLDEALIGLAISSATNPAAQIAMEKLSELRGCEVHMTHMVTPGDQAGLRRLGCRYTSDPYYATNALFNGEQ
;
A
#
# COMPACT_ATOMS: atom_id res chain seq x y z
N MET A 1 14.19 17.91 2.24
CA MET A 1 12.74 17.88 1.85
C MET A 1 11.98 18.68 2.90
N LYS A 2 11.07 19.61 2.48
CA LYS A 2 10.19 20.30 3.45
C LYS A 2 9.21 19.31 4.05
N LEU A 3 8.93 19.44 5.34
CA LEU A 3 7.97 18.61 6.07
C LEU A 3 6.57 19.21 5.91
N GLY A 4 5.59 18.37 5.57
CA GLY A 4 4.17 18.74 5.50
C GLY A 4 3.34 18.13 6.61
N PHE A 5 3.91 17.19 7.40
CA PHE A 5 3.19 16.42 8.40
C PHE A 5 3.99 16.23 9.69
N ASP A 6 3.30 16.35 10.82
CA ASP A 6 3.80 16.14 12.18
C ASP A 6 3.19 14.86 12.78
N ASN A 7 4.02 13.83 12.96
CA ASN A 7 3.59 12.54 13.51
C ASN A 7 3.23 12.63 15.00
N GLU A 8 3.93 13.43 15.79
CA GLU A 8 3.68 13.53 17.23
C GLU A 8 2.35 14.21 17.51
N LYS A 9 2.04 15.28 16.76
CA LYS A 9 0.75 15.93 16.81
C LYS A 9 -0.38 14.97 16.42
N TYR A 10 -0.20 14.24 15.32
CA TYR A 10 -1.16 13.22 14.87
C TYR A 10 -1.36 12.11 15.90
N LEU A 11 -0.30 11.54 16.46
CA LEU A 11 -0.36 10.48 17.48
C LEU A 11 -1.16 10.92 18.71
N ARG A 12 -0.91 12.13 19.20
CA ARG A 12 -1.63 12.70 20.34
C ARG A 12 -3.13 12.82 20.03
N GLU A 13 -3.49 13.52 18.95
CA GLU A 13 -4.87 13.75 18.53
C GLU A 13 -5.64 12.44 18.33
N GLN A 14 -5.01 11.49 17.63
CA GLN A 14 -5.62 10.21 17.30
C GLN A 14 -5.80 9.32 18.54
N SER A 15 -4.80 9.24 19.42
CA SER A 15 -4.87 8.43 20.64
C SER A 15 -5.87 8.98 21.65
N GLU A 16 -5.96 10.30 21.80
CA GLU A 16 -6.94 10.96 22.66
C GLU A 16 -8.37 10.67 22.18
N GLU A 17 -8.62 10.75 20.87
CA GLU A 17 -9.94 10.47 20.31
C GLU A 17 -10.32 8.99 20.49
N ILE A 18 -9.39 8.04 20.33
CA ILE A 18 -9.65 6.61 20.59
C ILE A 18 -10.03 6.38 22.06
N ARG A 19 -9.26 6.95 22.98
CA ARG A 19 -9.56 6.83 24.42
C ARG A 19 -10.90 7.46 24.78
N ARG A 20 -11.21 8.64 24.24
CA ARG A 20 -12.50 9.31 24.44
C ARG A 20 -13.68 8.44 24.00
N ARG A 21 -13.53 7.73 22.85
CA ARG A 21 -14.56 6.80 22.36
C ARG A 21 -14.63 5.54 23.19
N ALA A 22 -13.50 4.95 23.57
CA ALA A 22 -13.47 3.79 24.47
C ALA A 22 -14.16 4.09 25.79
N GLY A 23 -14.02 5.29 26.34
CA GLY A 23 -14.69 5.72 27.56
C GLY A 23 -16.24 5.85 27.47
N ARG A 24 -16.80 5.89 26.25
CA ARG A 24 -18.27 5.91 26.02
C ARG A 24 -18.90 4.54 26.11
N PHE A 25 -18.10 3.48 25.94
CA PHE A 25 -18.55 2.08 25.92
C PHE A 25 -17.69 1.29 26.91
N GLY A 26 -18.22 0.23 27.45
CA GLY A 26 -17.43 -0.70 28.28
C GLY A 26 -16.31 -1.39 27.50
N LYS A 27 -16.52 -1.56 26.18
CA LYS A 27 -15.56 -2.11 25.23
C LYS A 27 -15.72 -1.48 23.86
N LEU A 28 -14.61 -1.18 23.19
CA LEU A 28 -14.59 -0.60 21.86
C LEU A 28 -13.92 -1.55 20.86
N TYR A 29 -14.67 -2.02 19.87
CA TYR A 29 -14.13 -2.73 18.71
C TYR A 29 -13.67 -1.71 17.67
N LEU A 30 -12.34 -1.62 17.49
CA LEU A 30 -11.68 -0.65 16.63
C LEU A 30 -11.21 -1.34 15.36
N GLU A 31 -11.96 -1.16 14.26
CA GLU A 31 -11.57 -1.66 12.95
C GLU A 31 -10.43 -0.83 12.38
N PHE A 32 -9.28 -1.42 12.14
CA PHE A 32 -8.16 -0.75 11.46
C PHE A 32 -8.30 -0.85 9.95
N GLY A 33 -8.61 0.29 9.33
CA GLY A 33 -8.60 0.47 7.88
C GLY A 33 -7.18 0.62 7.32
N GLY A 34 -7.00 0.22 6.06
CA GLY A 34 -5.73 0.36 5.36
C GLY A 34 -4.60 -0.51 5.92
N LYS A 35 -3.36 -0.12 5.62
CA LYS A 35 -2.16 -0.83 6.07
C LYS A 35 -1.77 -0.41 7.48
N LEU A 36 -1.60 -1.39 8.36
CA LEU A 36 -1.12 -1.14 9.72
C LEU A 36 0.38 -0.82 9.72
N MET A 37 1.14 -1.50 8.84
CA MET A 37 2.59 -1.35 8.71
C MET A 37 2.96 -0.93 7.29
N ASN A 38 4.06 -0.17 7.20
CA ASN A 38 4.64 0.23 5.91
C ASN A 38 3.63 0.96 5.00
N ASP A 39 2.90 1.93 5.59
CA ASP A 39 1.94 2.76 4.85
C ASP A 39 2.68 3.80 3.98
N PHE A 40 3.39 3.28 2.98
CA PHE A 40 4.15 4.11 2.05
C PHE A 40 3.27 5.00 1.18
N HIS A 41 1.97 4.67 1.02
CA HIS A 41 1.08 5.54 0.27
C HIS A 41 0.84 6.84 1.03
N ALA A 42 0.51 6.75 2.33
CA ALA A 42 0.39 7.92 3.20
C ALA A 42 1.69 8.74 3.21
N ALA A 43 2.84 8.07 3.35
CA ALA A 43 4.15 8.73 3.36
C ALA A 43 4.51 9.44 2.02
N ARG A 44 3.89 9.05 0.90
CA ARG A 44 4.08 9.77 -0.37
C ARG A 44 3.22 11.01 -0.48
N CYS A 45 2.01 10.98 0.07
CA CYS A 45 1.10 12.11 0.06
C CYS A 45 1.38 13.14 1.18
N LEU A 46 1.95 12.68 2.29
CA LEU A 46 2.21 13.45 3.51
C LEU A 46 3.72 13.46 3.81
N PRO A 47 4.51 14.36 3.20
CA PRO A 47 5.94 14.47 3.49
C PRO A 47 6.23 14.64 4.97
N GLY A 48 7.01 13.71 5.56
CA GLY A 48 7.26 13.62 6.98
C GLY A 48 6.47 12.54 7.72
N TYR A 49 5.42 11.98 7.10
CA TYR A 49 4.65 10.88 7.70
C TYR A 49 5.51 9.62 7.87
N ASP A 50 5.55 9.10 9.08
CA ASP A 50 6.19 7.81 9.38
C ASP A 50 5.29 6.67 8.87
N PRO A 51 5.75 5.83 7.92
CA PRO A 51 4.98 4.71 7.41
C PRO A 51 4.51 3.72 8.49
N ASN A 52 5.12 3.74 9.66
CA ASN A 52 4.83 2.87 10.80
C ASN A 52 4.16 3.61 11.98
N VAL A 53 3.71 4.85 11.79
CA VAL A 53 3.10 5.65 12.86
C VAL A 53 1.89 4.95 13.51
N LYS A 54 1.14 4.13 12.75
CA LYS A 54 0.02 3.35 13.28
C LYS A 54 0.47 2.29 14.30
N LEU A 55 1.64 1.70 14.11
CA LEU A 55 2.24 0.80 15.11
C LEU A 55 2.63 1.54 16.37
N ARG A 56 3.24 2.71 16.23
CA ARG A 56 3.57 3.59 17.36
C ARG A 56 2.29 3.96 18.14
N LEU A 57 1.21 4.27 17.43
CA LEU A 57 -0.09 4.50 18.05
C LEU A 57 -0.54 3.29 18.88
N LEU A 58 -0.50 2.07 18.32
CA LEU A 58 -0.87 0.86 19.05
C LEU A 58 0.02 0.63 20.27
N GLN A 59 1.32 0.93 20.18
CA GLN A 59 2.22 0.87 21.33
C GLN A 59 1.81 1.82 22.46
N THR A 60 1.27 3.01 22.15
CA THR A 60 0.76 3.94 23.18
C THR A 60 -0.53 3.44 23.86
N LEU A 61 -1.18 2.45 23.27
CA LEU A 61 -2.44 1.85 23.74
C LEU A 61 -2.25 0.41 24.26
N LYS A 62 -1.04 -0.14 24.25
CA LYS A 62 -0.75 -1.57 24.48
C LYS A 62 -1.35 -2.14 25.77
N ASP A 63 -1.36 -1.36 26.85
CA ASP A 63 -1.87 -1.80 28.15
C ASP A 63 -3.41 -1.81 28.25
N GLN A 64 -4.08 -1.24 27.23
CA GLN A 64 -5.54 -1.12 27.15
C GLN A 64 -6.11 -1.77 25.87
N ALA A 65 -5.25 -2.32 25.02
CA ALA A 65 -5.64 -2.85 23.71
C ALA A 65 -5.18 -4.29 23.52
N GLU A 66 -5.99 -5.05 22.80
CA GLU A 66 -5.67 -6.37 22.30
C GLU A 66 -6.10 -6.51 20.84
N VAL A 67 -5.53 -7.47 20.12
CA VAL A 67 -5.64 -7.54 18.67
C VAL A 67 -6.34 -8.84 18.25
N ILE A 68 -7.31 -8.72 17.36
CA ILE A 68 -7.89 -9.79 16.55
C ILE A 68 -7.45 -9.59 15.11
N LEU A 69 -6.89 -10.61 14.48
CA LEU A 69 -6.47 -10.56 13.08
C LEU A 69 -7.49 -11.29 12.21
N CYS A 70 -8.02 -10.61 11.19
CA CYS A 70 -8.95 -11.20 10.23
C CYS A 70 -8.22 -11.61 8.94
N ILE A 71 -8.60 -12.75 8.37
CA ILE A 71 -8.17 -13.17 7.04
C ILE A 71 -9.32 -13.83 6.30
N TYR A 72 -9.48 -13.51 5.01
CA TYR A 72 -10.51 -14.13 4.19
C TYR A 72 -10.10 -15.53 3.73
N ALA A 73 -10.96 -16.54 3.95
CA ALA A 73 -10.72 -17.92 3.57
C ALA A 73 -10.38 -18.09 2.08
N GLY A 74 -11.06 -17.36 1.20
CA GLY A 74 -10.78 -17.36 -0.24
C GLY A 74 -9.44 -16.75 -0.62
N ASP A 75 -8.88 -15.83 0.18
CA ASP A 75 -7.53 -15.29 -0.06
C ASP A 75 -6.44 -16.31 0.31
N ILE A 76 -6.70 -17.16 1.33
CA ILE A 76 -5.84 -18.31 1.68
C ILE A 76 -5.88 -19.34 0.57
N GLU A 77 -7.08 -19.71 0.10
CA GLU A 77 -7.30 -20.75 -0.89
C GLU A 77 -6.60 -20.43 -2.23
N ARG A 78 -6.76 -19.21 -2.74
CA ARG A 78 -6.13 -18.78 -3.99
C ARG A 78 -4.70 -18.26 -3.84
N LYS A 79 -4.12 -18.35 -2.62
CA LYS A 79 -2.79 -17.81 -2.29
C LYS A 79 -2.58 -16.38 -2.79
N LYS A 80 -3.57 -15.51 -2.51
CA LYS A 80 -3.52 -14.13 -2.95
C LYS A 80 -2.23 -13.46 -2.48
N MET A 81 -1.50 -12.87 -3.43
CA MET A 81 -0.22 -12.23 -3.17
C MET A 81 -0.40 -10.77 -2.76
N ARG A 82 0.44 -10.34 -1.84
CA ARG A 82 0.57 -8.94 -1.47
C ARG A 82 1.59 -8.27 -2.39
N ALA A 83 1.12 -7.40 -3.29
CA ALA A 83 1.97 -6.77 -4.32
C ALA A 83 3.18 -5.99 -3.77
N ASP A 84 3.09 -5.47 -2.53
CA ASP A 84 4.16 -4.66 -1.93
C ASP A 84 5.40 -5.47 -1.56
N PHE A 85 5.19 -6.71 -1.11
CA PHE A 85 6.23 -7.56 -0.53
C PHE A 85 6.45 -8.86 -1.30
N GLY A 86 5.56 -9.18 -2.25
CA GLY A 86 5.65 -10.44 -2.98
C GLY A 86 5.43 -11.69 -2.12
N ILE A 87 4.69 -11.57 -0.99
CA ILE A 87 4.32 -12.68 -0.12
C ILE A 87 2.81 -12.89 -0.12
N SER A 88 2.37 -14.12 0.14
CA SER A 88 0.94 -14.43 0.23
C SER A 88 0.29 -13.85 1.49
N TYR A 89 -1.03 -13.63 1.46
CA TYR A 89 -1.76 -13.05 2.59
C TYR A 89 -1.69 -13.91 3.85
N ASP A 90 -1.64 -15.23 3.73
CA ASP A 90 -1.43 -16.14 4.85
C ASP A 90 -0.03 -16.00 5.46
N ALA A 91 1.01 -15.82 4.64
CA ALA A 91 2.36 -15.53 5.11
C ALA A 91 2.45 -14.14 5.75
N ASP A 92 1.80 -13.13 5.16
CA ASP A 92 1.75 -11.78 5.72
C ASP A 92 0.99 -11.74 7.05
N ALA A 93 -0.09 -12.54 7.20
CA ALA A 93 -0.80 -12.69 8.48
C ALA A 93 0.11 -13.22 9.58
N MET A 94 0.92 -14.24 9.29
CA MET A 94 1.88 -14.79 10.28
C MET A 94 2.96 -13.77 10.62
N LYS A 95 3.51 -13.08 9.61
CA LYS A 95 4.49 -12.00 9.83
C LYS A 95 3.89 -10.91 10.71
N LEU A 96 2.67 -10.47 10.44
CA LEU A 96 1.98 -9.43 11.22
C LEU A 96 1.77 -9.86 12.68
N ILE A 97 1.47 -11.14 12.96
CA ILE A 97 1.37 -11.67 14.32
C ILE A 97 2.71 -11.56 15.04
N ASP A 98 3.80 -11.96 14.37
CA ASP A 98 5.14 -11.89 14.97
C ASP A 98 5.55 -10.43 15.22
N ASP A 99 5.30 -9.54 14.27
CA ASP A 99 5.59 -8.11 14.41
C ASP A 99 4.81 -7.48 15.59
N LEU A 100 3.52 -7.80 15.73
CA LEU A 100 2.68 -7.30 16.84
C LEU A 100 3.14 -7.84 18.19
N ARG A 101 3.49 -9.12 18.27
CA ARG A 101 4.01 -9.76 19.51
C ARG A 101 5.37 -9.15 19.91
N ASN A 102 6.25 -8.91 18.95
CA ASN A 102 7.56 -8.27 19.20
C ASN A 102 7.41 -6.83 19.73
N LEU A 103 6.29 -6.18 19.44
CA LEU A 103 5.94 -4.86 19.97
C LEU A 103 5.23 -4.91 21.34
N GLY A 104 5.06 -6.10 21.91
CA GLY A 104 4.39 -6.31 23.18
C GLY A 104 2.87 -6.22 23.12
N LEU A 105 2.27 -6.32 21.92
CA LEU A 105 0.82 -6.30 21.74
C LEU A 105 0.25 -7.71 21.87
N LEU A 106 -0.88 -7.82 22.59
CA LEU A 106 -1.55 -9.08 22.82
C LEU A 106 -2.42 -9.47 21.62
N VAL A 107 -1.99 -10.47 20.87
CA VAL A 107 -2.78 -11.06 19.77
C VAL A 107 -3.63 -12.20 20.32
N ARG A 108 -4.96 -12.02 20.39
CA ARG A 108 -5.92 -13.01 20.93
C ARG A 108 -6.14 -14.19 20.00
N GLY A 109 -6.13 -13.94 18.69
CA GLY A 109 -6.29 -15.00 17.70
C GLY A 109 -6.51 -14.47 16.29
N VAL A 110 -6.73 -15.41 15.40
CA VAL A 110 -7.03 -15.18 13.99
C VAL A 110 -8.46 -15.61 13.69
N VAL A 111 -9.25 -14.70 13.12
CA VAL A 111 -10.60 -14.98 12.61
C VAL A 111 -10.52 -15.24 11.12
N ILE A 112 -10.81 -16.45 10.68
CA ILE A 112 -10.92 -16.80 9.26
C ILE A 112 -12.36 -16.54 8.83
N THR A 113 -12.54 -15.55 7.97
CA THR A 113 -13.86 -15.04 7.58
C THR A 113 -14.38 -15.73 6.31
N ARG A 114 -15.70 -15.81 6.18
CA ARG A 114 -16.42 -16.47 5.07
C ARG A 114 -15.91 -17.89 4.84
N TYR A 115 -15.72 -18.60 5.94
CA TYR A 115 -15.25 -19.99 5.93
C TYR A 115 -16.29 -20.93 5.34
N GLN A 116 -15.85 -21.85 4.47
CA GLN A 116 -16.65 -22.86 3.77
C GLN A 116 -15.86 -24.18 3.61
N GLU A 117 -15.14 -24.58 4.68
CA GLU A 117 -14.39 -25.84 4.73
C GLU A 117 -13.25 -26.00 3.68
N GLN A 118 -12.69 -24.89 3.21
CA GLN A 118 -11.61 -24.91 2.22
C GLN A 118 -10.37 -25.69 2.75
N PRO A 119 -9.78 -26.62 1.95
CA PRO A 119 -8.64 -27.45 2.38
C PRO A 119 -7.41 -26.63 2.79
N ALA A 120 -7.06 -25.57 2.05
CA ALA A 120 -5.92 -24.73 2.39
C ALA A 120 -6.11 -24.00 3.74
N VAL A 121 -7.35 -23.71 4.13
CA VAL A 121 -7.68 -23.11 5.43
C VAL A 121 -7.37 -24.09 6.57
N GLN A 122 -7.65 -25.37 6.40
CA GLN A 122 -7.32 -26.38 7.43
C GLN A 122 -5.81 -26.49 7.65
N GLN A 123 -5.03 -26.46 6.58
CA GLN A 123 -3.56 -26.44 6.66
C GLN A 123 -3.06 -25.18 7.36
N PHE A 124 -3.60 -24.02 7.02
CA PHE A 124 -3.24 -22.74 7.65
C PHE A 124 -3.61 -22.73 9.14
N ARG A 125 -4.81 -23.20 9.49
CA ARG A 125 -5.24 -23.37 10.89
C ARG A 125 -4.24 -24.22 11.67
N ALA A 126 -3.95 -25.43 11.18
CA ALA A 126 -3.03 -26.35 11.85
C ALA A 126 -1.65 -25.72 12.06
N LYS A 127 -1.18 -24.92 11.08
CA LYS A 127 0.08 -24.17 11.17
C LYS A 127 0.07 -23.12 12.27
N LEU A 128 -1.04 -22.38 12.43
CA LEU A 128 -1.20 -21.38 13.48
C LEU A 128 -1.32 -22.00 14.86
N GLU A 129 -2.16 -23.04 15.00
CA GLU A 129 -2.40 -23.72 16.30
C GLU A 129 -1.14 -24.37 16.84
N ARG A 130 -0.31 -24.99 15.98
CA ARG A 130 1.01 -25.52 16.35
C ARG A 130 1.98 -24.44 16.87
N ARG A 131 1.73 -23.17 16.57
CA ARG A 131 2.50 -22.01 17.04
C ARG A 131 1.80 -21.25 18.17
N GLY A 132 0.79 -21.86 18.80
CA GLY A 132 0.06 -21.28 19.93
C GLY A 132 -0.84 -20.11 19.57
N VAL A 133 -1.29 -20.02 18.31
CA VAL A 133 -2.24 -19.00 17.87
C VAL A 133 -3.63 -19.62 17.76
N ARG A 134 -4.61 -19.10 18.50
CA ARG A 134 -5.99 -19.54 18.43
C ARG A 134 -6.62 -19.12 17.10
N VAL A 135 -7.44 -19.98 16.51
CA VAL A 135 -8.15 -19.74 15.25
C VAL A 135 -9.65 -19.87 15.49
N TYR A 136 -10.40 -18.93 14.92
CA TYR A 136 -11.85 -18.83 15.01
C TYR A 136 -12.45 -18.77 13.62
N TYR A 137 -13.66 -19.29 13.44
CA TYR A 137 -14.35 -19.27 12.16
C TYR A 137 -15.53 -18.31 12.16
N HIS A 138 -15.56 -17.44 11.15
CA HIS A 138 -16.73 -16.65 10.80
C HIS A 138 -17.25 -17.06 9.43
N TYR A 139 -18.53 -17.26 9.35
CA TYR A 139 -19.22 -17.71 8.14
C TYR A 139 -19.72 -16.51 7.32
N LYS A 140 -20.23 -16.78 6.12
CA LYS A 140 -21.00 -15.77 5.38
C LYS A 140 -22.26 -15.46 6.19
N THR A 141 -22.46 -14.20 6.54
CA THR A 141 -23.60 -13.77 7.35
C THR A 141 -24.91 -14.01 6.60
N ALA A 142 -25.77 -14.86 7.17
CA ALA A 142 -27.09 -15.11 6.60
C ALA A 142 -27.93 -13.83 6.62
N GLY A 143 -28.77 -13.63 5.60
CA GLY A 143 -29.63 -12.45 5.47
C GLY A 143 -28.95 -11.18 4.94
N TYR A 144 -27.62 -11.11 4.96
CA TYR A 144 -26.89 -9.91 4.49
C TYR A 144 -27.04 -9.69 2.97
N PRO A 145 -27.34 -8.46 2.51
CA PRO A 145 -27.45 -7.19 3.28
C PRO A 145 -28.90 -6.76 3.63
N ALA A 146 -29.91 -7.55 3.33
CA ALA A 146 -31.30 -7.08 3.32
C ALA A 146 -32.14 -7.50 4.55
N ASP A 147 -31.88 -8.69 5.12
CA ASP A 147 -32.69 -9.26 6.21
C ASP A 147 -31.99 -9.06 7.57
N VAL A 148 -32.29 -7.91 8.20
CA VAL A 148 -31.70 -7.54 9.49
C VAL A 148 -32.10 -8.51 10.60
N ASP A 149 -33.29 -9.09 10.54
CA ASP A 149 -33.75 -10.05 11.54
C ASP A 149 -32.91 -11.33 11.53
N THR A 150 -32.62 -11.84 10.36
CA THR A 150 -31.71 -12.97 10.17
C THR A 150 -30.26 -12.61 10.50
N ILE A 151 -29.77 -11.43 10.10
CA ILE A 151 -28.40 -10.98 10.41
C ILE A 151 -28.18 -10.97 11.92
N VAL A 152 -29.12 -10.40 12.70
CA VAL A 152 -29.03 -10.25 14.15
C VAL A 152 -29.75 -11.43 14.84
N SER A 153 -29.35 -12.64 14.52
CA SER A 153 -29.91 -13.87 15.07
C SER A 153 -28.82 -14.92 15.30
N ASP A 154 -29.22 -16.07 15.90
CA ASP A 154 -28.31 -17.17 16.16
C ASP A 154 -27.78 -17.84 14.87
N ILE A 155 -28.51 -17.76 13.76
CA ILE A 155 -28.05 -18.24 12.43
C ILE A 155 -27.29 -17.19 11.64
N GLY A 156 -27.37 -15.93 12.01
CA GLY A 156 -26.61 -14.81 11.49
C GLY A 156 -25.31 -14.61 12.26
N TYR A 157 -25.20 -13.51 13.01
CA TYR A 157 -24.00 -13.23 13.82
C TYR A 157 -23.75 -14.27 14.92
N GLY A 158 -24.81 -14.89 15.47
CA GLY A 158 -24.67 -15.91 16.51
C GLY A 158 -23.94 -17.17 16.04
N LYS A 159 -23.94 -17.48 14.73
CA LYS A 159 -23.19 -18.61 14.18
C LYS A 159 -21.68 -18.39 14.20
N ASN A 160 -21.22 -17.14 14.24
CA ASN A 160 -19.81 -16.79 14.25
C ASN A 160 -19.21 -17.01 15.64
N GLU A 161 -18.03 -17.58 15.71
CA GLU A 161 -17.36 -17.85 16.99
C GLU A 161 -17.00 -16.55 17.71
N TYR A 162 -17.24 -16.53 19.04
CA TYR A 162 -16.86 -15.41 19.88
C TYR A 162 -15.40 -15.48 20.29
N VAL A 163 -14.66 -14.41 20.06
CA VAL A 163 -13.30 -14.25 20.55
C VAL A 163 -13.34 -13.56 21.90
N LYS A 164 -13.08 -14.31 22.99
CA LYS A 164 -13.06 -13.73 24.33
C LYS A 164 -11.92 -12.71 24.45
N THR A 165 -12.29 -11.47 24.76
CA THR A 165 -11.40 -10.33 24.95
C THR A 165 -11.56 -9.72 26.34
N GLU A 166 -10.50 -9.11 26.89
CA GLU A 166 -10.46 -8.62 28.27
C GLU A 166 -10.19 -7.11 28.34
N HIS A 167 -9.51 -6.55 27.34
CA HIS A 167 -9.17 -5.13 27.32
C HIS A 167 -10.33 -4.27 26.80
N PRO A 168 -10.38 -2.99 27.18
CA PRO A 168 -11.44 -2.08 26.75
C PRO A 168 -11.34 -1.70 25.26
N ILE A 169 -10.19 -1.89 24.61
CA ILE A 169 -9.99 -1.62 23.19
C ILE A 169 -9.64 -2.94 22.49
N VAL A 170 -10.44 -3.35 21.53
CA VAL A 170 -10.19 -4.52 20.69
C VAL A 170 -9.91 -4.08 19.27
N VAL A 171 -8.65 -4.13 18.88
CA VAL A 171 -8.20 -3.79 17.53
C VAL A 171 -8.47 -4.94 16.58
N VAL A 172 -9.25 -4.70 15.53
CA VAL A 172 -9.53 -5.68 14.49
C VAL A 172 -8.79 -5.27 13.22
N THR A 173 -7.77 -6.02 12.85
CA THR A 173 -6.90 -5.73 11.70
C THR A 173 -6.80 -6.91 10.74
N ALA A 174 -6.12 -6.72 9.60
CA ALA A 174 -5.97 -7.74 8.57
C ALA A 174 -4.79 -7.45 7.63
N PRO A 175 -4.26 -8.46 6.90
CA PRO A 175 -3.24 -8.28 5.88
C PRO A 175 -3.68 -7.37 4.71
N GLY A 176 -4.99 -7.31 4.43
CA GLY A 176 -5.49 -6.52 3.30
C GLY A 176 -6.98 -6.19 3.35
N PRO A 177 -7.49 -5.47 2.35
CA PRO A 177 -8.89 -5.12 2.23
C PRO A 177 -9.77 -6.35 1.96
N GLY A 178 -11.07 -6.23 2.23
CA GLY A 178 -12.05 -7.29 1.99
C GLY A 178 -11.93 -8.50 2.91
N SER A 179 -11.15 -8.43 4.00
CA SER A 179 -10.90 -9.54 4.93
C SER A 179 -12.05 -9.80 5.91
N GLY A 180 -13.14 -9.00 5.88
CA GLY A 180 -14.31 -9.18 6.75
C GLY A 180 -14.20 -8.56 8.14
N LYS A 181 -13.29 -7.59 8.36
CA LYS A 181 -13.09 -6.90 9.64
C LYS A 181 -14.38 -6.29 10.21
N PHE A 182 -15.12 -5.55 9.38
CA PHE A 182 -16.39 -4.93 9.76
C PHE A 182 -17.41 -5.95 10.28
N ALA A 183 -17.66 -7.01 9.50
CA ALA A 183 -18.57 -8.08 9.92
C ALA A 183 -18.09 -8.80 11.18
N THR A 184 -16.77 -8.94 11.35
CA THR A 184 -16.18 -9.49 12.59
C THR A 184 -16.46 -8.58 13.78
N CYS A 185 -16.25 -7.26 13.67
CA CYS A 185 -16.56 -6.32 14.74
C CYS A 185 -18.03 -6.42 15.16
N LEU A 186 -18.96 -6.40 14.18
CA LEU A 186 -20.39 -6.46 14.49
C LEU A 186 -20.82 -7.81 15.10
N ALA A 187 -20.25 -8.93 14.63
CA ALA A 187 -20.51 -10.25 15.22
C ALA A 187 -19.98 -10.33 16.66
N GLN A 188 -18.79 -9.77 16.95
CA GLN A 188 -18.25 -9.71 18.30
C GLN A 188 -19.12 -8.84 19.21
N ILE A 189 -19.54 -7.67 18.72
CA ILE A 189 -20.46 -6.78 19.47
C ILE A 189 -21.80 -7.48 19.76
N TYR A 190 -22.33 -8.24 18.79
CA TYR A 190 -23.52 -9.07 19.00
C TYR A 190 -23.35 -10.02 20.21
N HIS A 191 -22.23 -10.73 20.28
CA HIS A 191 -21.94 -11.63 21.41
C HIS A 191 -21.76 -10.88 22.73
N GLU A 192 -21.14 -9.71 22.73
CA GLU A 192 -21.02 -8.86 23.92
C GLU A 192 -22.41 -8.47 24.46
N TYR A 193 -23.31 -7.97 23.60
CA TYR A 193 -24.68 -7.64 24.01
C TYR A 193 -25.47 -8.84 24.47
N ARG A 194 -25.28 -10.00 23.87
CA ARG A 194 -25.89 -11.26 24.33
C ARG A 194 -25.43 -11.67 25.74
N GLN A 195 -24.24 -11.25 26.12
CA GLN A 195 -23.66 -11.49 27.47
C GLN A 195 -23.97 -10.34 28.45
N GLY A 196 -24.72 -9.33 28.04
CA GLY A 196 -25.08 -8.17 28.87
C GLY A 196 -24.02 -7.08 28.91
N ASN A 197 -22.96 -7.15 28.08
CA ASN A 197 -21.90 -6.13 28.00
C ASN A 197 -22.28 -5.07 27.01
N VAL A 198 -21.90 -3.81 27.30
CA VAL A 198 -22.04 -2.68 26.37
C VAL A 198 -20.75 -2.53 25.55
N ALA A 199 -20.86 -2.71 24.24
CA ALA A 199 -19.73 -2.57 23.33
C ALA A 199 -20.03 -1.57 22.21
N GLY A 200 -19.02 -0.85 21.77
CA GLY A 200 -19.09 0.11 20.67
C GLY A 200 -18.23 -0.29 19.48
N TYR A 201 -18.46 0.34 18.35
CA TYR A 201 -17.69 0.20 17.12
C TYR A 201 -17.01 1.53 16.77
N SER A 202 -15.80 1.47 16.28
CA SER A 202 -15.21 2.61 15.57
C SER A 202 -14.33 2.13 14.43
N LYS A 203 -14.33 2.88 13.35
CA LYS A 203 -13.45 2.64 12.20
C LYS A 203 -12.26 3.57 12.29
N PHE A 204 -11.08 3.01 12.47
CA PHE A 204 -9.83 3.76 12.37
C PHE A 204 -9.53 3.97 10.90
N GLU A 205 -9.54 5.23 10.48
CA GLU A 205 -9.20 5.61 9.13
C GLU A 205 -8.18 6.74 9.12
N SER A 206 -7.34 6.72 8.12
CA SER A 206 -6.48 7.85 7.79
C SER A 206 -7.12 8.67 6.66
N PHE A 207 -7.97 8.03 5.84
CA PHE A 207 -8.50 8.60 4.61
C PHE A 207 -9.90 8.09 4.28
N PRO A 208 -10.72 8.87 3.58
CA PRO A 208 -10.47 10.25 3.17
C PRO A 208 -10.28 11.17 4.38
N VAL A 209 -9.62 12.30 4.18
CA VAL A 209 -9.42 13.29 5.26
C VAL A 209 -10.70 14.10 5.40
N TRP A 210 -11.50 13.77 6.41
CA TRP A 210 -12.87 14.23 6.54
C TRP A 210 -13.02 15.77 6.66
N ASN A 211 -12.02 16.46 7.22
CA ASN A 211 -12.00 17.89 7.46
C ASN A 211 -11.27 18.70 6.37
N LEU A 212 -10.94 18.08 5.24
CA LEU A 212 -10.46 18.76 4.04
C LEU A 212 -11.56 18.78 2.96
N PRO A 213 -11.54 19.73 2.03
CA PRO A 213 -12.48 19.76 0.89
C PRO A 213 -12.44 18.48 0.06
N LEU A 214 -13.57 18.17 -0.60
CA LEU A 214 -13.70 16.98 -1.45
C LEU A 214 -12.66 16.98 -2.59
N ASP A 215 -12.43 18.15 -3.18
CA ASP A 215 -11.50 18.40 -4.29
C ASP A 215 -10.06 18.64 -3.84
N HIS A 216 -9.77 18.50 -2.55
CA HIS A 216 -8.41 18.63 -2.06
C HIS A 216 -7.51 17.53 -2.65
N PRO A 217 -6.31 17.87 -3.21
CA PRO A 217 -5.43 16.89 -3.87
C PRO A 217 -5.13 15.65 -3.03
N LEU A 218 -5.07 15.77 -1.71
CA LEU A 218 -4.86 14.65 -0.79
C LEU A 218 -6.05 13.66 -0.84
N ASN A 219 -7.29 14.14 -0.81
CA ASN A 219 -8.47 13.28 -0.92
C ASN A 219 -8.53 12.62 -2.30
N ILE A 220 -8.22 13.37 -3.37
CA ILE A 220 -8.15 12.84 -4.74
C ILE A 220 -7.05 11.77 -4.87
N ALA A 221 -5.87 11.97 -4.27
CA ALA A 221 -4.79 10.97 -4.30
C ALA A 221 -5.18 9.66 -3.62
N TYR A 222 -6.02 9.73 -2.57
CA TYR A 222 -6.52 8.52 -1.89
C TYR A 222 -7.62 7.83 -2.66
N GLU A 223 -8.52 8.57 -3.29
CA GLU A 223 -9.48 7.98 -4.22
C GLU A 223 -8.74 7.27 -5.38
N ALA A 224 -7.73 7.92 -5.96
CA ALA A 224 -6.87 7.32 -6.98
C ALA A 224 -6.15 6.03 -6.51
N ALA A 225 -5.96 5.85 -5.20
CA ALA A 225 -5.33 4.65 -4.65
C ALA A 225 -6.28 3.47 -4.45
N THR A 226 -7.60 3.70 -4.48
CA THR A 226 -8.65 2.72 -4.19
C THR A 226 -9.65 2.54 -5.33
N ILE A 227 -9.28 2.95 -6.54
CA ILE A 227 -10.10 2.80 -7.76
C ILE A 227 -10.49 1.33 -8.00
N ASP A 228 -9.56 0.40 -7.78
CA ASP A 228 -9.78 -1.05 -7.89
C ASP A 228 -10.81 -1.60 -6.88
N LEU A 229 -11.05 -0.86 -5.79
CA LEU A 229 -12.11 -1.16 -4.82
C LEU A 229 -13.43 -0.45 -5.15
N LYS A 230 -13.46 0.37 -6.22
CA LYS A 230 -14.58 1.24 -6.62
C LYS A 230 -15.00 2.23 -5.54
N ASP A 231 -14.08 2.57 -4.63
CA ASP A 231 -14.30 3.61 -3.63
C ASP A 231 -14.27 4.99 -4.30
N LYS A 232 -15.26 5.82 -3.98
CA LYS A 232 -15.36 7.22 -4.42
C LYS A 232 -15.55 8.11 -3.20
N ASN A 233 -14.85 9.22 -3.19
CA ASN A 233 -15.09 10.25 -2.17
C ASN A 233 -16.39 10.98 -2.45
N MET A 234 -17.14 11.23 -1.38
CA MET A 234 -18.36 12.03 -1.43
C MET A 234 -18.56 12.80 -0.12
N ILE A 235 -19.38 13.83 -0.17
CA ILE A 235 -19.85 14.50 1.05
C ILE A 235 -20.75 13.54 1.81
N ASP A 236 -20.52 13.40 3.11
CA ASP A 236 -21.36 12.60 4.01
C ASP A 236 -22.68 13.34 4.27
N PRO A 237 -23.80 12.89 3.67
CA PRO A 237 -25.07 13.59 3.80
C PRO A 237 -25.65 13.49 5.21
N TYR A 238 -25.40 12.38 5.91
CA TYR A 238 -25.86 12.16 7.28
C TYR A 238 -25.14 13.06 8.27
N HIS A 239 -23.83 13.30 8.05
CA HIS A 239 -23.07 14.21 8.91
C HIS A 239 -23.50 15.66 8.71
N LEU A 240 -23.72 16.03 7.45
CA LEU A 240 -24.23 17.37 7.11
C LEU A 240 -25.61 17.61 7.73
N GLU A 241 -26.52 16.63 7.64
CA GLU A 241 -27.86 16.73 8.25
C GLU A 241 -27.80 16.79 9.78
N ALA A 242 -26.99 15.93 10.41
CA ALA A 242 -26.96 15.82 11.87
C ALA A 242 -26.22 16.94 12.58
N TYR A 243 -25.23 17.57 11.91
CA TYR A 243 -24.30 18.51 12.56
C TYR A 243 -24.11 19.83 11.81
N GLY A 244 -24.66 19.98 10.59
CA GLY A 244 -24.46 21.16 9.75
C GLY A 244 -23.01 21.31 9.23
N VAL A 245 -22.20 20.25 9.30
CA VAL A 245 -20.78 20.25 8.93
C VAL A 245 -20.56 19.36 7.71
N SER A 246 -19.99 19.93 6.67
CA SER A 246 -19.59 19.18 5.48
C SER A 246 -18.31 18.36 5.78
N THR A 247 -18.40 17.05 5.55
CA THR A 247 -17.27 16.11 5.73
C THR A 247 -17.17 15.18 4.53
N VAL A 248 -15.97 14.67 4.27
CA VAL A 248 -15.70 13.73 3.18
C VAL A 248 -15.66 12.32 3.71
N ASN A 249 -16.36 11.39 3.05
CA ASN A 249 -16.32 9.98 3.36
C ASN A 249 -16.37 9.14 2.06
N TYR A 250 -16.16 7.83 2.15
CA TYR A 250 -16.34 6.94 1.01
C TYR A 250 -17.82 6.62 0.77
N ASN A 251 -18.20 6.54 -0.51
CA ASN A 251 -19.55 6.12 -0.94
C ASN A 251 -19.97 4.82 -0.24
N ARG A 252 -19.10 3.84 -0.17
CA ARG A 252 -19.37 2.53 0.48
C ARG A 252 -19.80 2.67 1.94
N ASP A 253 -19.17 3.55 2.70
CA ASP A 253 -19.50 3.74 4.12
C ASP A 253 -20.80 4.52 4.28
N VAL A 254 -21.06 5.47 3.38
CA VAL A 254 -22.34 6.23 3.31
C VAL A 254 -23.49 5.28 2.95
N ASP A 255 -23.33 4.44 1.92
CA ASP A 255 -24.35 3.48 1.48
C ASP A 255 -24.65 2.39 2.53
N ALA A 256 -23.63 1.98 3.30
CA ALA A 256 -23.77 0.96 4.34
C ALA A 256 -24.38 1.49 5.64
N PHE A 257 -24.40 2.80 5.86
CA PHE A 257 -24.81 3.40 7.12
C PHE A 257 -26.25 3.10 7.54
N PRO A 258 -27.28 3.16 6.68
CA PRO A 258 -28.65 2.83 7.05
C PRO A 258 -28.78 1.38 7.55
N LEU A 259 -28.11 0.45 6.89
CA LEU A 259 -28.08 -0.95 7.32
C LEU A 259 -27.41 -1.11 8.68
N LEU A 260 -26.30 -0.42 8.92
CA LEU A 260 -25.63 -0.44 10.22
C LEU A 260 -26.54 0.10 11.33
N VAL A 261 -27.25 1.19 11.08
CA VAL A 261 -28.21 1.74 12.06
C VAL A 261 -29.29 0.72 12.39
N ALA A 262 -29.86 0.06 11.38
CA ALA A 262 -30.88 -0.97 11.58
C ALA A 262 -30.36 -2.19 12.35
N ILE A 263 -29.16 -2.68 12.01
CA ILE A 263 -28.48 -3.76 12.74
C ILE A 263 -28.26 -3.36 14.20
N TRP A 264 -27.76 -2.14 14.44
CA TRP A 264 -27.49 -1.65 15.79
C TRP A 264 -28.76 -1.57 16.64
N GLN A 265 -29.83 -0.96 16.11
CA GLN A 265 -31.12 -0.85 16.79
C GLN A 265 -31.69 -2.22 17.14
N LYS A 266 -31.62 -3.18 16.20
CA LYS A 266 -32.08 -4.55 16.43
C LYS A 266 -31.25 -5.26 17.51
N MET A 267 -29.94 -5.11 17.49
CA MET A 267 -29.01 -5.78 18.40
C MET A 267 -29.12 -5.23 19.82
N THR A 268 -29.23 -3.92 19.97
CA THR A 268 -29.22 -3.25 21.28
C THR A 268 -30.63 -2.99 21.84
N LYS A 269 -31.69 -3.14 21.03
CA LYS A 269 -33.06 -2.74 21.33
C LYS A 269 -33.16 -1.26 21.72
N GLY A 270 -32.24 -0.43 21.22
CA GLY A 270 -32.13 0.98 21.54
C GLY A 270 -31.76 1.83 20.32
N SER A 271 -31.49 3.11 20.53
CA SER A 271 -31.04 4.02 19.47
C SER A 271 -29.60 3.73 19.09
N CYS A 272 -29.26 3.94 17.82
CA CYS A 272 -27.89 3.90 17.35
C CYS A 272 -27.10 5.10 17.94
N PRO A 273 -25.91 4.88 18.53
CA PRO A 273 -25.12 5.97 19.11
C PRO A 273 -24.42 6.83 18.06
N TYR A 274 -24.48 6.45 16.78
CA TYR A 274 -23.86 7.15 15.68
C TYR A 274 -24.94 7.83 14.81
N LYS A 275 -24.67 9.06 14.40
CA LYS A 275 -25.57 9.84 13.53
C LYS A 275 -25.10 9.86 12.07
N SER A 276 -23.86 9.47 11.81
CA SER A 276 -23.26 9.43 10.48
C SER A 276 -22.12 8.43 10.37
N PRO A 277 -21.71 8.02 9.15
CA PRO A 277 -20.48 7.27 8.93
C PRO A 277 -19.24 7.98 9.48
N THR A 278 -19.15 9.30 9.30
CA THR A 278 -18.06 10.11 9.83
C THR A 278 -18.01 10.07 11.37
N ASP A 279 -19.17 10.03 12.01
CA ASP A 279 -19.26 9.91 13.48
C ASP A 279 -18.75 8.55 13.99
N MET A 280 -18.85 7.49 13.22
CA MET A 280 -18.25 6.18 13.54
C MET A 280 -16.74 6.18 13.36
N GLY A 281 -16.21 6.99 12.45
CA GLY A 281 -14.80 7.01 12.10
C GLY A 281 -13.93 7.70 13.17
N VAL A 282 -12.70 7.19 13.38
CA VAL A 282 -11.64 7.88 14.12
C VAL A 282 -10.57 8.26 13.11
N ASN A 283 -10.58 9.52 12.69
CA ASN A 283 -9.67 10.05 11.68
C ASN A 283 -9.19 11.45 12.09
N ARG A 284 -7.95 11.55 12.55
CA ARG A 284 -7.30 12.80 12.96
C ARG A 284 -6.12 13.16 12.07
N ILE A 285 -6.02 12.56 10.87
CA ILE A 285 -4.89 12.78 9.98
C ILE A 285 -4.74 14.24 9.55
N GLY A 286 -5.84 14.92 9.28
CA GLY A 286 -5.83 16.34 8.89
C GLY A 286 -5.26 17.26 9.96
N PHE A 287 -5.33 16.89 11.25
CA PHE A 287 -4.74 17.66 12.34
C PHE A 287 -3.22 17.56 12.40
N GLY A 288 -2.62 16.52 11.77
CA GLY A 288 -1.19 16.36 11.65
C GLY A 288 -0.57 17.18 10.51
N ILE A 289 -1.37 17.76 9.62
CA ILE A 289 -0.86 18.60 8.53
C ILE A 289 -0.35 19.93 9.10
N ILE A 290 0.90 20.28 8.75
CA ILE A 290 1.60 21.51 9.21
C ILE A 290 1.97 22.42 8.04
N ASP A 291 2.03 21.91 6.81
CA ASP A 291 2.23 22.69 5.57
C ASP A 291 1.36 22.08 4.46
N ASP A 292 0.22 22.74 4.20
CA ASP A 292 -0.77 22.26 3.25
C ASP A 292 -0.26 22.29 1.80
N GLU A 293 0.57 23.28 1.44
CA GLU A 293 1.12 23.38 0.08
C GLU A 293 2.09 22.23 -0.22
N VAL A 294 2.90 21.84 0.75
CA VAL A 294 3.79 20.67 0.64
C VAL A 294 2.96 19.39 0.45
N VAL A 295 1.85 19.25 1.19
CA VAL A 295 0.93 18.10 1.07
C VAL A 295 0.21 18.09 -0.27
N ARG A 296 -0.28 19.24 -0.76
CA ARG A 296 -0.91 19.39 -2.09
C ARG A 296 0.02 18.95 -3.20
N ASN A 297 1.26 19.45 -3.19
CA ASN A 297 2.25 19.12 -4.22
C ASN A 297 2.62 17.63 -4.21
N ALA A 298 2.83 17.04 -3.05
CA ALA A 298 3.11 15.61 -2.91
C ALA A 298 1.92 14.74 -3.39
N SER A 299 0.69 15.16 -3.07
CA SER A 299 -0.53 14.48 -3.49
C SER A 299 -0.76 14.54 -4.98
N ARG A 300 -0.51 15.68 -5.65
CA ARG A 300 -0.55 15.81 -7.11
C ARG A 300 0.43 14.81 -7.78
N GLN A 301 1.64 14.70 -7.26
CA GLN A 301 2.62 13.71 -7.76
C GLN A 301 2.14 12.26 -7.59
N GLU A 302 1.42 11.97 -6.49
CA GLU A 302 0.86 10.63 -6.28
C GLU A 302 -0.31 10.34 -7.24
N VAL A 303 -1.15 11.32 -7.59
CA VAL A 303 -2.22 11.14 -8.58
C VAL A 303 -1.64 10.77 -9.95
N ILE A 304 -0.60 11.49 -10.42
CA ILE A 304 0.08 11.16 -11.68
C ILE A 304 0.68 9.75 -11.62
N ARG A 305 1.30 9.39 -10.50
CA ARG A 305 1.86 8.05 -10.29
C ARG A 305 0.79 6.97 -10.39
N ARG A 306 -0.38 7.19 -9.81
CA ARG A 306 -1.50 6.25 -9.87
C ARG A 306 -2.03 6.08 -11.27
N PHE A 307 -2.18 7.17 -12.01
CA PHE A 307 -2.59 7.10 -13.41
C PHE A 307 -1.62 6.26 -14.26
N LEU A 308 -0.31 6.56 -14.21
CA LEU A 308 0.70 5.77 -14.92
C LEU A 308 0.68 4.29 -14.52
N ARG A 309 0.49 4.00 -13.24
CA ARG A 309 0.39 2.62 -12.77
C ARG A 309 -0.85 1.90 -13.33
N TYR A 310 -2.02 2.53 -13.35
CA TYR A 310 -3.23 1.92 -13.90
C TYR A 310 -3.10 1.67 -15.40
N GLN A 311 -2.42 2.56 -16.14
CA GLN A 311 -2.11 2.31 -17.53
C GLN A 311 -1.23 1.07 -17.72
N CYS A 312 -0.19 0.88 -16.90
CA CYS A 312 0.65 -0.32 -16.95
C CYS A 312 -0.15 -1.59 -16.59
N LEU A 313 -0.94 -1.55 -15.51
CA LEU A 313 -1.79 -2.68 -15.11
C LEU A 313 -2.81 -3.05 -16.19
N PHE A 314 -3.32 -2.07 -16.95
CA PHE A 314 -4.20 -2.32 -18.08
C PHE A 314 -3.44 -2.99 -19.24
N ALA A 315 -2.24 -2.51 -19.56
CA ALA A 315 -1.38 -3.13 -20.57
C ALA A 315 -0.99 -4.59 -20.22
N GLU A 316 -0.86 -4.89 -18.93
CA GLU A 316 -0.63 -6.26 -18.39
C GLU A 316 -1.90 -7.12 -18.34
N GLY A 317 -3.08 -6.56 -18.64
CA GLY A 317 -4.36 -7.26 -18.49
C GLY A 317 -4.81 -7.47 -17.03
N SER A 318 -4.20 -6.75 -16.07
CA SER A 318 -4.44 -6.89 -14.63
C SER A 318 -5.53 -5.96 -14.07
N THR A 319 -6.04 -5.03 -14.88
CA THR A 319 -7.14 -4.13 -14.53
C THR A 319 -8.04 -3.85 -15.74
N ASP A 320 -9.22 -3.27 -15.50
CA ASP A 320 -10.16 -2.89 -16.55
C ASP A 320 -9.92 -1.45 -17.06
N ARG A 321 -10.57 -1.14 -18.19
CA ARG A 321 -10.50 0.18 -18.83
C ARG A 321 -11.12 1.26 -17.96
N ASP A 322 -12.20 0.94 -17.26
CA ASP A 322 -12.92 1.89 -16.40
C ASP A 322 -12.01 2.42 -15.29
N SER A 323 -11.14 1.57 -14.75
CA SER A 323 -10.13 1.96 -13.75
C SER A 323 -9.13 2.98 -14.31
N VAL A 324 -8.67 2.80 -15.55
CA VAL A 324 -7.77 3.76 -16.23
C VAL A 324 -8.49 5.08 -16.49
N GLU A 325 -9.71 5.02 -17.00
CA GLU A 325 -10.52 6.21 -17.29
C GLU A 325 -10.82 6.99 -16.01
N ARG A 326 -11.13 6.30 -14.90
CA ARG A 326 -11.32 6.95 -13.60
C ARG A 326 -10.04 7.62 -13.11
N ALA A 327 -8.90 6.94 -13.19
CA ALA A 327 -7.61 7.52 -12.81
C ALA A 327 -7.28 8.77 -13.64
N LYS A 328 -7.60 8.75 -14.94
CA LYS A 328 -7.46 9.90 -15.82
C LYS A 328 -8.37 11.05 -15.41
N GLN A 329 -9.65 10.79 -15.13
CA GLN A 329 -10.60 11.83 -14.67
C GLN A 329 -10.11 12.52 -13.39
N LEU A 330 -9.56 11.76 -12.43
CA LEU A 330 -9.01 12.32 -11.20
C LEU A 330 -7.77 13.19 -11.48
N MET A 331 -6.90 12.77 -12.39
CA MET A 331 -5.74 13.56 -12.83
C MET A 331 -6.19 14.86 -13.55
N ASP A 332 -7.14 14.76 -14.47
CA ASP A 332 -7.69 15.89 -15.24
C ASP A 332 -8.40 16.89 -14.33
N SER A 333 -9.11 16.43 -13.27
CA SER A 333 -9.79 17.31 -12.31
C SER A 333 -8.84 18.25 -11.55
N LEU A 334 -7.56 17.87 -11.45
CA LEU A 334 -6.51 18.71 -10.88
C LEU A 334 -5.71 19.48 -11.94
N GLY A 335 -6.09 19.38 -13.23
CA GLY A 335 -5.39 20.00 -14.35
C GLY A 335 -3.97 19.45 -14.58
N LEU A 336 -3.73 18.19 -14.20
CA LEU A 336 -2.40 17.56 -14.24
C LEU A 336 -2.15 16.81 -15.56
N ARG A 337 -0.88 16.78 -15.95
CA ARG A 337 -0.35 15.96 -17.05
C ARG A 337 0.75 15.05 -16.52
N THR A 338 1.10 14.02 -17.29
CA THR A 338 2.19 13.09 -16.90
C THR A 338 3.54 13.80 -16.81
N GLU A 339 3.76 14.84 -17.63
CA GLU A 339 4.97 15.67 -17.69
C GLU A 339 5.15 16.55 -16.45
N ASP A 340 4.10 16.81 -15.69
CA ASP A 340 4.20 17.53 -14.40
C ASP A 340 4.95 16.70 -13.33
N ARG A 341 5.26 15.45 -13.63
CA ARG A 341 6.24 14.66 -12.92
C ARG A 341 7.62 14.81 -13.57
N VAL A 342 8.49 15.57 -12.92
CA VAL A 342 9.78 16.07 -13.47
C VAL A 342 10.68 15.01 -14.09
N VAL A 343 10.60 13.75 -13.65
CA VAL A 343 11.41 12.63 -14.19
C VAL A 343 10.86 12.04 -15.48
N VAL A 344 9.60 12.31 -15.83
CA VAL A 344 8.95 11.73 -17.03
C VAL A 344 9.57 12.30 -18.29
N GLU A 345 9.59 13.63 -18.42
CA GLU A 345 10.16 14.27 -19.62
C GLU A 345 11.66 13.98 -19.76
N ALA A 346 12.40 13.96 -18.65
CA ALA A 346 13.83 13.65 -18.66
C ALA A 346 14.14 12.22 -19.15
N ALA A 347 13.31 11.24 -18.74
CA ALA A 347 13.46 9.85 -19.19
C ALA A 347 13.13 9.71 -20.68
N ARG A 348 12.03 10.33 -21.14
CA ARG A 348 11.60 10.31 -22.54
C ARG A 348 12.65 10.96 -23.45
N ARG A 349 13.20 12.11 -23.05
CA ARG A 349 14.28 12.78 -23.78
C ARG A 349 15.54 11.93 -23.84
N ALA A 350 15.91 11.25 -22.75
CA ALA A 350 17.08 10.35 -22.76
C ALA A 350 16.92 9.18 -23.75
N ALA A 351 15.70 8.64 -23.89
CA ALA A 351 15.40 7.61 -24.89
C ALA A 351 15.47 8.20 -26.33
N GLU A 352 14.86 9.35 -26.56
CA GLU A 352 14.86 10.00 -27.86
C GLU A 352 16.30 10.36 -28.35
N GLU A 353 17.11 10.95 -27.47
CA GLU A 353 18.54 11.23 -27.76
C GLU A 353 19.32 9.94 -28.07
N ALA A 354 19.03 8.84 -27.39
CA ALA A 354 19.64 7.55 -27.66
C ALA A 354 19.24 7.00 -29.03
N GLN A 355 17.95 7.13 -29.38
CA GLN A 355 17.42 6.72 -30.68
C GLN A 355 18.06 7.51 -31.83
N ILE A 356 18.12 8.84 -31.72
CA ILE A 356 18.76 9.71 -32.70
C ILE A 356 20.26 9.35 -32.89
N ALA A 357 20.93 9.01 -31.78
CA ALA A 357 22.34 8.64 -31.80
C ALA A 357 22.60 7.18 -32.27
N GLY A 358 21.55 6.43 -32.62
CA GLY A 358 21.65 5.01 -32.97
C GLY A 358 22.18 4.13 -31.85
N LYS A 359 21.97 4.55 -30.59
CA LYS A 359 22.39 3.84 -29.37
C LYS A 359 21.19 3.15 -28.74
N GLY A 360 21.42 1.94 -28.27
CA GLY A 360 20.37 1.11 -27.65
C GLY A 360 20.82 -0.34 -27.66
N LYS A 361 19.90 -1.24 -27.35
CA LYS A 361 20.12 -2.69 -27.41
C LYS A 361 19.87 -3.19 -28.83
N ALA A 362 20.50 -4.32 -29.19
CA ALA A 362 20.37 -4.93 -30.51
C ALA A 362 20.66 -3.97 -31.67
N GLY A 363 21.78 -3.26 -31.61
CA GLY A 363 22.17 -2.32 -32.64
C GLY A 363 21.30 -1.08 -32.75
N GLY A 364 20.67 -0.65 -31.64
CA GLY A 364 19.80 0.52 -31.58
C GLY A 364 18.34 0.29 -31.95
N THR A 365 17.91 -0.97 -32.15
CA THR A 365 16.51 -1.30 -32.46
C THR A 365 15.60 -1.24 -31.23
N ILE A 366 16.15 -1.46 -30.03
CA ILE A 366 15.43 -1.36 -28.76
C ILE A 366 16.04 -0.23 -27.96
N VAL A 367 15.26 0.84 -27.75
CA VAL A 367 15.72 2.03 -27.05
C VAL A 367 14.82 2.29 -25.85
N SER A 368 15.43 2.45 -24.68
CA SER A 368 14.73 2.76 -23.43
C SER A 368 15.52 3.78 -22.63
N GLY A 369 14.80 4.70 -22.00
CA GLY A 369 15.36 5.72 -21.13
C GLY A 369 14.83 5.59 -19.70
N ALA A 370 15.63 6.04 -18.75
CA ALA A 370 15.26 6.19 -17.37
C ALA A 370 15.78 7.51 -16.80
N ALA A 371 15.07 8.07 -15.82
CA ALA A 371 15.53 9.25 -15.10
C ALA A 371 15.26 9.08 -13.59
N ILE A 372 16.19 9.59 -12.78
CA ILE A 372 16.12 9.61 -11.31
C ILE A 372 16.29 11.06 -10.86
N GLN A 373 15.38 11.55 -10.02
CA GLN A 373 15.56 12.81 -9.31
C GLN A 373 16.19 12.51 -7.93
N LEU A 374 17.38 13.04 -7.74
CA LEU A 374 18.11 12.97 -6.47
C LEU A 374 17.45 13.87 -5.41
N GLN A 375 17.79 13.66 -4.13
CA GLN A 375 17.22 14.43 -3.02
C GLN A 375 17.55 15.93 -3.08
N ASP A 376 18.64 16.31 -3.73
CA ASP A 376 19.04 17.71 -3.96
C ASP A 376 18.37 18.35 -5.18
N GLY A 377 17.49 17.63 -5.87
CA GLY A 377 16.73 18.07 -7.03
C GLY A 377 17.41 17.83 -8.38
N ARG A 378 18.69 17.42 -8.43
CA ARG A 378 19.35 17.07 -9.70
C ARG A 378 18.68 15.86 -10.35
N ILE A 379 18.55 15.89 -11.65
CA ILE A 379 18.02 14.77 -12.45
C ILE A 379 19.16 14.07 -13.15
N VAL A 380 19.25 12.76 -12.97
CA VAL A 380 20.24 11.89 -13.60
C VAL A 380 19.52 10.92 -14.52
N THR A 381 20.02 10.75 -15.73
CA THR A 381 19.41 9.86 -16.72
C THR A 381 20.27 8.62 -16.97
N GLY A 382 19.61 7.56 -17.46
CA GLY A 382 20.24 6.35 -17.98
C GLY A 382 19.51 5.88 -19.22
N LYS A 383 20.22 5.16 -20.08
CA LYS A 383 19.67 4.52 -21.27
C LYS A 383 20.14 3.08 -21.35
N ASN A 384 19.37 2.25 -22.01
CA ASN A 384 19.76 0.86 -22.20
C ASN A 384 20.92 0.73 -23.21
N SER A 385 21.61 -0.39 -23.09
CA SER A 385 22.68 -0.82 -24.00
C SER A 385 22.68 -2.35 -24.06
N ASP A 386 23.57 -2.92 -24.88
CA ASP A 386 23.78 -4.36 -24.89
C ASP A 386 24.33 -4.90 -23.55
N GLU A 387 24.93 -4.02 -22.72
CA GLU A 387 25.51 -4.40 -21.43
C GLU A 387 24.50 -4.32 -20.28
N MET A 388 23.55 -3.34 -20.28
CA MET A 388 22.65 -3.14 -19.15
C MET A 388 21.35 -2.43 -19.52
N HIS A 389 20.34 -2.60 -18.66
CA HIS A 389 19.05 -1.96 -18.75
C HIS A 389 19.12 -0.46 -18.38
N ALA A 390 18.14 0.32 -18.86
CA ALA A 390 18.07 1.76 -18.58
C ALA A 390 17.97 2.06 -17.08
N ALA A 391 17.23 1.25 -16.32
CA ALA A 391 17.11 1.38 -14.86
C ALA A 391 18.48 1.19 -14.17
N ALA A 392 19.24 0.15 -14.54
CA ALA A 392 20.58 -0.10 -14.04
C ALA A 392 21.54 1.05 -14.37
N ALA A 393 21.52 1.52 -15.63
CA ALA A 393 22.35 2.65 -16.07
C ALA A 393 22.03 3.93 -15.27
N ALA A 394 20.72 4.23 -15.06
CA ALA A 394 20.30 5.40 -14.29
C ALA A 394 20.75 5.33 -12.82
N VAL A 395 20.61 4.17 -12.17
CA VAL A 395 21.06 3.97 -10.79
C VAL A 395 22.58 4.12 -10.67
N LEU A 396 23.34 3.49 -11.55
CA LEU A 396 24.81 3.61 -11.55
C LEU A 396 25.27 5.05 -11.80
N ASN A 397 24.62 5.77 -12.73
CA ASN A 397 24.89 7.18 -12.98
C ASN A 397 24.52 8.05 -11.77
N ALA A 398 23.42 7.75 -11.09
CA ALA A 398 22.99 8.46 -9.89
C ALA A 398 24.03 8.32 -8.76
N VAL A 399 24.49 7.11 -8.46
CA VAL A 399 25.50 6.92 -7.41
C VAL A 399 26.87 7.51 -7.81
N LYS A 400 27.24 7.50 -9.09
CA LYS A 400 28.42 8.26 -9.56
C LYS A 400 28.28 9.75 -9.28
N THR A 401 27.12 10.32 -9.61
CA THR A 401 26.83 11.74 -9.39
C THR A 401 26.88 12.11 -7.90
N LEU A 402 26.31 11.27 -7.04
CA LEU A 402 26.35 11.45 -5.58
C LEU A 402 27.76 11.32 -5.00
N SER A 403 28.59 10.51 -5.62
CA SER A 403 29.99 10.25 -5.19
C SER A 403 31.01 11.19 -5.82
N GLY A 404 30.60 12.06 -6.76
CA GLY A 404 31.56 12.88 -7.53
C GLY A 404 32.47 12.06 -8.45
N ILE A 405 32.08 10.85 -8.81
CA ILE A 405 32.87 9.97 -9.69
C ILE A 405 32.63 10.36 -11.15
N PRO A 406 33.68 10.61 -11.94
CA PRO A 406 33.55 10.93 -13.35
C PRO A 406 32.80 9.82 -14.11
N SER A 407 31.94 10.25 -15.08
CA SER A 407 31.09 9.32 -15.84
C SER A 407 31.89 8.24 -16.62
N LYS A 408 33.10 8.53 -17.00
CA LYS A 408 34.00 7.65 -17.77
C LYS A 408 34.55 6.48 -16.91
N ILE A 409 34.52 6.57 -15.59
CA ILE A 409 35.04 5.51 -14.72
C ILE A 409 33.98 4.39 -14.60
N PRO A 410 34.31 3.14 -15.04
CA PRO A 410 33.39 2.03 -14.90
C PRO A 410 33.30 1.61 -13.43
N LEU A 411 32.06 1.41 -12.91
CA LEU A 411 31.84 0.90 -11.56
C LEU A 411 31.83 -0.64 -11.55
N ILE A 412 31.35 -1.25 -12.61
CA ILE A 412 31.34 -2.71 -12.78
C ILE A 412 32.46 -3.06 -13.76
N GLY A 413 33.33 -3.98 -13.36
CA GLY A 413 34.42 -4.43 -14.22
C GLY A 413 33.90 -5.13 -15.48
N PRO A 414 34.45 -4.85 -16.66
CA PRO A 414 34.01 -5.47 -17.92
C PRO A 414 33.99 -7.00 -17.87
N TYR A 415 34.96 -7.61 -17.16
CA TYR A 415 35.02 -9.06 -16.98
C TYR A 415 33.82 -9.63 -16.21
N ILE A 416 33.22 -8.86 -15.28
CA ILE A 416 32.02 -9.27 -14.55
C ILE A 416 30.80 -9.26 -15.49
N ILE A 417 30.67 -8.19 -16.31
CA ILE A 417 29.60 -8.07 -17.31
C ILE A 417 29.70 -9.24 -18.30
N GLN A 418 30.90 -9.52 -18.80
CA GLN A 418 31.15 -10.62 -19.73
C GLN A 418 30.83 -11.99 -19.11
N ALA A 419 31.24 -12.22 -17.84
CA ALA A 419 30.95 -13.48 -17.13
C ALA A 419 29.44 -13.71 -16.96
N VAL A 420 28.68 -12.67 -16.58
CA VAL A 420 27.22 -12.76 -16.45
C VAL A 420 26.58 -12.97 -17.82
N SER A 421 27.02 -12.24 -18.87
CA SER A 421 26.52 -12.42 -20.24
C SER A 421 26.79 -13.82 -20.77
N HIS A 422 27.99 -14.36 -20.56
CA HIS A 422 28.35 -15.74 -20.93
C HIS A 422 27.46 -16.77 -20.20
N MET A 423 27.28 -16.62 -18.90
CA MET A 423 26.39 -17.49 -18.12
C MET A 423 24.97 -17.47 -18.69
N LYS A 424 24.42 -16.28 -18.96
CA LYS A 424 23.05 -16.11 -19.50
C LYS A 424 22.92 -16.73 -20.89
N GLN A 425 23.82 -16.40 -21.80
CA GLN A 425 23.74 -16.79 -23.21
C GLN A 425 24.16 -18.24 -23.46
N ASP A 426 25.32 -18.65 -22.90
CA ASP A 426 25.97 -19.89 -23.30
C ASP A 426 25.58 -21.06 -22.37
N ILE A 427 25.32 -20.79 -21.10
CA ILE A 427 24.98 -21.81 -20.08
C ILE A 427 23.48 -21.94 -19.91
N LEU A 428 22.80 -20.83 -19.57
CA LEU A 428 21.37 -20.82 -19.28
C LEU A 428 20.48 -20.72 -20.54
N LYS A 429 21.10 -20.36 -21.70
CA LYS A 429 20.39 -20.23 -23.00
C LYS A 429 19.25 -19.23 -22.97
N VAL A 430 19.34 -18.19 -22.15
CA VAL A 430 18.34 -17.09 -22.16
C VAL A 430 18.63 -16.14 -23.32
N GLY A 431 17.57 -15.59 -23.92
CA GLY A 431 17.66 -14.81 -25.16
C GLY A 431 18.22 -13.38 -25.01
N TYR A 432 18.68 -12.99 -23.82
CA TYR A 432 19.20 -11.64 -23.53
C TYR A 432 20.45 -11.71 -22.64
N THR A 433 21.36 -10.76 -22.83
CA THR A 433 22.68 -10.73 -22.15
C THR A 433 22.83 -9.54 -21.20
N SER A 434 22.10 -8.43 -21.48
CA SER A 434 22.18 -7.19 -20.70
C SER A 434 21.79 -7.41 -19.23
N LEU A 435 22.49 -6.73 -18.31
CA LEU A 435 22.23 -6.79 -16.89
C LEU A 435 20.97 -5.95 -16.54
N ASN A 436 20.03 -6.57 -15.85
CA ASN A 436 18.97 -5.83 -15.15
C ASN A 436 19.53 -5.18 -13.86
N LEU A 437 18.71 -4.41 -13.16
CA LEU A 437 19.18 -3.67 -11.98
C LEU A 437 19.64 -4.61 -10.84
N ASP A 438 18.94 -5.71 -10.59
CA ASP A 438 19.35 -6.67 -9.54
C ASP A 438 20.74 -7.27 -9.84
N GLU A 439 20.97 -7.68 -11.09
CA GLU A 439 22.25 -8.20 -11.55
C GLU A 439 23.36 -7.13 -11.49
N ALA A 440 23.02 -5.88 -11.87
CA ALA A 440 23.94 -4.75 -11.79
C ALA A 440 24.34 -4.40 -10.34
N LEU A 441 23.42 -4.50 -9.38
CA LEU A 441 23.71 -4.30 -7.97
C LEU A 441 24.65 -5.39 -7.42
N ILE A 442 24.46 -6.65 -7.82
CA ILE A 442 25.39 -7.75 -7.50
C ILE A 442 26.74 -7.50 -8.14
N GLY A 443 26.78 -7.13 -9.43
CA GLY A 443 28.02 -6.79 -10.13
C GLY A 443 28.78 -5.63 -9.48
N LEU A 444 28.08 -4.61 -8.99
CA LEU A 444 28.65 -3.49 -8.24
C LEU A 444 29.27 -3.97 -6.92
N ALA A 445 28.56 -4.83 -6.18
CA ALA A 445 29.04 -5.39 -4.92
C ALA A 445 30.32 -6.24 -5.13
N ILE A 446 30.36 -7.07 -6.17
CA ILE A 446 31.56 -7.84 -6.51
C ILE A 446 32.72 -6.90 -6.89
N SER A 447 32.44 -5.88 -7.71
CA SER A 447 33.45 -4.90 -8.12
C SER A 447 34.02 -4.09 -6.95
N SER A 448 33.20 -3.82 -5.92
CA SER A 448 33.61 -3.03 -4.75
C SER A 448 34.77 -3.64 -3.97
N ALA A 449 34.99 -4.97 -4.08
CA ALA A 449 36.08 -5.66 -3.43
C ALA A 449 37.49 -5.26 -3.96
N THR A 450 37.57 -4.77 -5.21
CA THR A 450 38.83 -4.44 -5.87
C THR A 450 38.85 -3.06 -6.55
N ASN A 451 37.71 -2.40 -6.64
CA ASN A 451 37.57 -1.09 -7.27
C ASN A 451 37.11 -0.04 -6.22
N PRO A 452 37.98 0.87 -5.78
CA PRO A 452 37.63 1.89 -4.80
C PRO A 452 36.47 2.80 -5.24
N ALA A 453 36.33 3.08 -6.54
CA ALA A 453 35.22 3.88 -7.06
C ALA A 453 33.89 3.13 -6.90
N ALA A 454 33.88 1.81 -7.13
CA ALA A 454 32.70 0.97 -6.90
C ALA A 454 32.32 0.89 -5.41
N GLN A 455 33.30 0.84 -4.52
CA GLN A 455 33.08 0.85 -3.07
C GLN A 455 32.40 2.15 -2.63
N ILE A 456 32.94 3.31 -3.01
CA ILE A 456 32.37 4.62 -2.67
C ILE A 456 30.95 4.76 -3.25
N ALA A 457 30.74 4.31 -4.50
CA ALA A 457 29.44 4.35 -5.15
C ALA A 457 28.40 3.45 -4.45
N MET A 458 28.80 2.26 -3.98
CA MET A 458 27.93 1.33 -3.27
C MET A 458 27.40 1.93 -1.97
N GLU A 459 28.21 2.67 -1.22
CA GLU A 459 27.78 3.35 0.02
C GLU A 459 26.70 4.39 -0.24
N LYS A 460 26.65 4.98 -1.45
CA LYS A 460 25.64 5.96 -1.86
C LYS A 460 24.29 5.37 -2.25
N LEU A 461 24.17 4.06 -2.37
CA LEU A 461 22.88 3.43 -2.74
C LEU A 461 21.76 3.75 -1.74
N SER A 462 22.05 3.90 -0.46
CA SER A 462 21.08 4.26 0.57
C SER A 462 20.46 5.64 0.37
N GLU A 463 21.17 6.58 -0.27
CA GLU A 463 20.71 7.94 -0.57
C GLU A 463 19.65 7.97 -1.68
N LEU A 464 19.46 6.88 -2.43
CA LEU A 464 18.40 6.74 -3.44
C LEU A 464 17.03 6.46 -2.85
N ARG A 465 16.94 6.16 -1.56
CA ARG A 465 15.66 5.92 -0.90
C ARG A 465 14.74 7.14 -0.99
N GLY A 466 13.54 6.93 -1.52
CA GLY A 466 12.56 7.99 -1.73
C GLY A 466 12.77 8.84 -2.98
N CYS A 467 13.85 8.61 -3.75
CA CYS A 467 14.05 9.27 -5.03
C CYS A 467 12.95 8.89 -6.04
N GLU A 468 12.51 9.88 -6.80
CA GLU A 468 11.53 9.70 -7.86
C GLU A 468 12.23 9.16 -9.13
N VAL A 469 11.63 8.13 -9.74
CA VAL A 469 12.19 7.45 -10.92
C VAL A 469 11.10 7.29 -11.98
N HIS A 470 11.47 7.44 -13.25
CA HIS A 470 10.60 7.09 -14.37
C HIS A 470 11.38 6.34 -15.45
N MET A 471 10.72 5.36 -16.07
CA MET A 471 11.20 4.62 -17.24
C MET A 471 10.23 4.77 -18.41
N THR A 472 10.74 4.81 -19.63
CA THR A 472 9.95 4.92 -20.87
C THR A 472 9.29 3.61 -21.32
N HIS A 473 9.44 2.55 -20.54
CA HIS A 473 8.84 1.23 -20.79
C HIS A 473 8.52 0.55 -19.45
N MET A 474 7.66 -0.45 -19.49
CA MET A 474 7.35 -1.25 -18.33
C MET A 474 8.58 -2.01 -17.85
N VAL A 475 8.78 -2.03 -16.53
CA VAL A 475 9.99 -2.58 -15.91
C VAL A 475 9.96 -4.10 -15.91
N THR A 476 11.14 -4.71 -16.14
CA THR A 476 11.33 -6.14 -15.93
C THR A 476 11.27 -6.51 -14.45
N PRO A 477 10.99 -7.79 -14.09
CA PRO A 477 11.00 -8.24 -12.69
C PRO A 477 12.28 -7.90 -11.93
N GLY A 478 13.45 -8.04 -12.55
CA GLY A 478 14.74 -7.73 -11.92
C GLY A 478 14.95 -6.22 -11.69
N ASP A 479 14.55 -5.38 -12.66
CA ASP A 479 14.58 -3.93 -12.48
C ASP A 479 13.61 -3.48 -11.39
N GLN A 480 12.41 -4.06 -11.37
CA GLN A 480 11.40 -3.78 -10.35
C GLN A 480 11.89 -4.15 -8.94
N ALA A 481 12.50 -5.35 -8.81
CA ALA A 481 13.02 -5.83 -7.54
C ALA A 481 14.15 -4.91 -7.03
N GLY A 482 15.10 -4.54 -7.89
CA GLY A 482 16.18 -3.62 -7.56
C GLY A 482 15.68 -2.24 -7.11
N LEU A 483 14.79 -1.60 -7.87
CA LEU A 483 14.21 -0.28 -7.52
C LEU A 483 13.44 -0.34 -6.19
N ARG A 484 12.71 -1.43 -5.95
CA ARG A 484 11.96 -1.64 -4.71
C ARG A 484 12.89 -1.80 -3.50
N ARG A 485 13.99 -2.57 -3.63
CA ARG A 485 14.98 -2.76 -2.56
C ARG A 485 15.72 -1.46 -2.23
N LEU A 486 16.01 -0.65 -3.23
CA LEU A 486 16.57 0.70 -3.05
C LEU A 486 15.57 1.68 -2.42
N GLY A 487 14.29 1.32 -2.37
CA GLY A 487 13.22 2.20 -1.85
C GLY A 487 12.89 3.36 -2.76
N CYS A 488 13.18 3.25 -4.06
CA CYS A 488 12.84 4.24 -5.08
C CYS A 488 11.33 4.29 -5.34
N ARG A 489 10.84 5.47 -5.70
CA ARG A 489 9.44 5.72 -6.09
C ARG A 489 9.34 5.74 -7.61
N TYR A 490 9.23 4.57 -8.23
CA TYR A 490 9.27 4.45 -9.68
C TYR A 490 7.88 4.50 -10.33
N THR A 491 7.88 4.94 -11.57
CA THR A 491 6.79 4.87 -12.55
C THR A 491 7.35 4.45 -13.90
N SER A 492 6.49 4.02 -14.81
CA SER A 492 6.87 3.73 -16.19
C SER A 492 5.76 4.13 -17.16
N ASP A 493 6.12 4.38 -18.42
CA ASP A 493 5.17 4.44 -19.51
C ASP A 493 4.58 3.03 -19.78
N PRO A 494 3.33 2.91 -20.26
CA PRO A 494 2.64 1.64 -20.43
C PRO A 494 3.02 0.91 -21.72
N TYR A 495 4.28 0.88 -22.04
CA TYR A 495 4.80 0.27 -23.27
C TYR A 495 5.81 -0.82 -22.92
N TYR A 496 5.77 -1.93 -23.67
CA TYR A 496 6.82 -2.93 -23.63
C TYR A 496 8.05 -2.45 -24.41
N ALA A 497 9.23 -2.81 -23.97
CA ALA A 497 10.47 -2.44 -24.66
C ALA A 497 10.61 -3.11 -26.05
N THR A 498 9.86 -4.17 -26.30
CA THR A 498 9.82 -4.91 -27.57
C THR A 498 8.40 -5.40 -27.87
N ASN A 499 8.10 -5.68 -29.13
CA ASN A 499 6.84 -6.27 -29.57
C ASN A 499 6.84 -7.80 -29.51
N ALA A 500 7.92 -8.45 -29.07
CA ALA A 500 7.99 -9.89 -28.93
C ALA A 500 7.09 -10.34 -27.75
N LEU A 501 6.23 -11.34 -27.98
CA LEU A 501 5.34 -11.87 -26.96
C LEU A 501 6.09 -12.67 -25.87
N PHE A 502 7.21 -13.25 -26.20
CA PHE A 502 8.07 -13.97 -25.28
C PHE A 502 9.46 -13.35 -25.22
N ASN A 503 9.78 -12.70 -24.12
CA ASN A 503 11.06 -11.96 -23.95
C ASN A 503 12.10 -12.75 -23.16
N GLY A 504 11.84 -13.99 -22.78
CA GLY A 504 12.79 -14.82 -22.00
C GLY A 504 13.06 -14.37 -20.57
N GLU A 505 12.35 -13.34 -20.07
CA GLU A 505 12.49 -12.75 -18.73
C GLU A 505 11.34 -13.14 -17.79
N GLN A 506 10.79 -14.35 -17.93
CA GLN A 506 9.80 -14.87 -16.96
C GLN A 506 10.46 -15.74 -15.89
#